data_a3adf863ca9dba6caf95ebc8207e466f
#
_entry.id   a3adf863ca9dba6caf95ebc8207e466f
#
_cell.length_a   1.000
_cell.length_b   1.000
_cell.length_c   1.000
_cell.angle_alpha   90.00
_cell.angle_beta   90.00
_cell.angle_gamma   90.00
#
_symmetry.space_group_name_H-M   'P 1'
#
loop_
_entity.id
_entity.type
_entity.pdbx_description
1 polymer ?
#
loop_
_entity_poly.entity_id
_entity_poly.type
_entity_poly.pdbx_seq_one_letter_code
_entity_poly.pdbx_strand_id
1 'polypeptide(L)'
;RVSGVAAADGKNRFTFHAKSVVLASGGFAADLMKVTSRQPRWAVYVERAGAAKTSTGDGLTMGLQVGAKEVSDSWLMGTQFAPAYPEMTAAMLGERGFAGATLVNEKGLRFVKEDLPNITSEMSQQLDVWLITDSKDPEKAKTLRNYLGFDTVVHGNTPEELGRRMGARADNVKQTIEKLNADAAAGKDTAFGRDPINFTSLTQAPYFAVKVRPVISGTIGGFVVTPDFQVLDNALKPIQGLWAAGELANRAFYNRVYEPGTSLLIAYASGRAAGTSAAKAALSK
;
A
#
# COMPACT_ATOMS: atom_id res chain seq x y z
N ARG A 1 -34.68 -1.97 -2.65
CA ARG A 1 -34.63 -0.53 -2.42
C ARG A 1 -34.06 -0.24 -1.04
N VAL A 2 -33.08 0.65 -0.94
CA VAL A 2 -32.60 1.20 0.34
C VAL A 2 -33.46 2.42 0.70
N SER A 3 -33.89 2.48 1.99
CA SER A 3 -34.77 3.52 2.49
C SER A 3 -34.24 4.21 3.75
N GLY A 4 -32.97 3.98 4.08
CA GLY A 4 -32.37 4.62 5.25
C GLY A 4 -31.18 3.84 5.80
N VAL A 5 -30.72 4.22 6.99
CA VAL A 5 -29.61 3.62 7.71
C VAL A 5 -30.00 3.39 9.18
N ALA A 6 -29.66 2.24 9.73
CA ALA A 6 -29.71 2.00 11.16
C ALA A 6 -28.32 2.20 11.78
N ALA A 7 -28.26 2.85 12.92
CA ALA A 7 -27.03 3.07 13.68
C ALA A 7 -27.25 2.74 15.17
N ALA A 8 -26.17 2.53 15.90
CA ALA A 8 -26.20 2.32 17.34
C ALA A 8 -25.00 2.99 18.01
N ASP A 9 -25.20 3.50 19.23
CA ASP A 9 -24.16 4.05 20.11
C ASP A 9 -24.16 3.26 21.44
N GLY A 10 -23.79 2.01 21.42
CA GLY A 10 -23.81 1.13 22.60
C GLY A 10 -25.21 0.83 23.13
N LYS A 11 -25.92 1.80 23.72
CA LYS A 11 -27.24 1.60 24.33
C LYS A 11 -28.40 2.04 23.45
N ASN A 12 -28.21 3.01 22.60
CA ASN A 12 -29.27 3.59 21.79
C ASN A 12 -29.21 3.07 20.36
N ARG A 13 -30.39 2.87 19.77
CA ARG A 13 -30.55 2.53 18.35
C ARG A 13 -31.25 3.67 17.65
N PHE A 14 -30.72 4.05 16.49
CA PHE A 14 -31.25 5.13 15.66
C PHE A 14 -31.62 4.57 14.30
N THR A 15 -32.73 5.04 13.76
CA THR A 15 -33.12 4.76 12.38
C THR A 15 -33.27 6.08 11.64
N PHE A 16 -32.49 6.24 10.59
CA PHE A 16 -32.53 7.40 9.72
C PHE A 16 -33.25 7.01 8.42
N HIS A 17 -34.47 7.51 8.24
CA HIS A 17 -35.20 7.31 6.98
C HIS A 17 -34.71 8.29 5.93
N ALA A 18 -34.38 7.79 4.73
CA ALA A 18 -33.89 8.60 3.63
C ALA A 18 -34.33 8.01 2.29
N LYS A 19 -34.59 8.88 1.30
CA LYS A 19 -34.86 8.45 -0.08
C LYS A 19 -33.63 7.96 -0.81
N SER A 20 -32.45 8.44 -0.37
CA SER A 20 -31.15 8.09 -0.94
C SER A 20 -30.09 8.00 0.17
N VAL A 21 -29.18 7.03 0.04
CA VAL A 21 -28.02 6.82 0.93
C VAL A 21 -26.76 6.78 0.07
N VAL A 22 -25.72 7.49 0.52
CA VAL A 22 -24.39 7.45 -0.08
C VAL A 22 -23.43 6.78 0.92
N LEU A 23 -22.85 5.65 0.55
CA LEU A 23 -21.80 4.98 1.31
C LEU A 23 -20.45 5.60 0.98
N ALA A 24 -19.82 6.26 1.95
CA ALA A 24 -18.53 6.94 1.83
C ALA A 24 -17.63 6.73 3.06
N SER A 25 -17.74 5.55 3.70
CA SER A 25 -17.08 5.25 4.97
C SER A 25 -15.62 4.78 4.82
N GLY A 26 -15.03 4.87 3.63
CA GLY A 26 -13.68 4.37 3.38
C GLY A 26 -13.60 2.86 3.16
N GLY A 27 -12.38 2.36 3.11
CA GLY A 27 -12.08 0.96 2.82
C GLY A 27 -12.00 0.05 4.04
N PHE A 28 -11.26 -1.07 3.88
CA PHE A 28 -11.15 -2.13 4.91
C PHE A 28 -9.70 -2.45 5.31
N ALA A 29 -8.76 -1.53 5.08
CA ALA A 29 -7.33 -1.79 5.27
C ALA A 29 -6.94 -2.13 6.74
N ALA A 30 -7.76 -1.80 7.72
CA ALA A 30 -7.55 -2.11 9.13
C ALA A 30 -8.28 -3.39 9.61
N ASP A 31 -9.02 -4.07 8.74
CA ASP A 31 -9.74 -5.31 9.07
C ASP A 31 -8.97 -6.53 8.52
N LEU A 32 -8.32 -7.28 9.43
CA LEU A 32 -7.53 -8.47 9.10
C LEU A 32 -8.33 -9.50 8.31
N MET A 33 -9.59 -9.76 8.68
CA MET A 33 -10.42 -10.78 8.04
C MET A 33 -10.78 -10.38 6.61
N LYS A 34 -11.13 -9.11 6.41
CA LYS A 34 -11.44 -8.57 5.08
C LYS A 34 -10.22 -8.54 4.17
N VAL A 35 -9.04 -8.17 4.71
CA VAL A 35 -7.78 -8.21 3.98
C VAL A 35 -7.39 -9.64 3.63
N THR A 36 -7.42 -10.56 4.61
CA THR A 36 -7.03 -11.96 4.40
C THR A 36 -7.90 -12.66 3.36
N SER A 37 -9.21 -12.40 3.38
CA SER A 37 -10.15 -13.03 2.43
C SER A 37 -9.98 -12.56 0.99
N ARG A 38 -9.42 -11.37 0.77
CA ARG A 38 -9.24 -10.76 -0.56
C ARG A 38 -7.81 -10.81 -1.04
N GLN A 39 -6.87 -10.57 -0.15
CA GLN A 39 -5.43 -10.49 -0.43
C GLN A 39 -4.62 -11.18 0.67
N PRO A 40 -4.57 -12.51 0.74
CA PRO A 40 -3.95 -13.26 1.83
C PRO A 40 -2.48 -12.90 2.08
N ARG A 41 -1.73 -12.57 1.02
CA ARG A 41 -0.32 -12.18 1.13
C ARG A 41 -0.09 -10.89 1.92
N TRP A 42 -1.10 -10.02 1.99
CA TRP A 42 -1.02 -8.76 2.70
C TRP A 42 -1.48 -8.84 4.16
N ALA A 43 -2.05 -9.97 4.57
CA ALA A 43 -2.57 -10.15 5.93
C ALA A 43 -1.52 -9.87 7.02
N VAL A 44 -0.27 -10.25 6.77
CA VAL A 44 0.86 -10.04 7.69
C VAL A 44 1.25 -8.58 7.89
N TYR A 45 0.71 -7.66 7.08
CA TYR A 45 1.01 -6.22 7.16
C TYR A 45 -0.11 -5.39 7.78
N VAL A 46 -1.25 -6.00 8.13
CA VAL A 46 -2.44 -5.27 8.63
C VAL A 46 -2.16 -4.54 9.94
N GLU A 47 -1.40 -5.14 10.85
CA GLU A 47 -1.03 -4.53 12.13
C GLU A 47 -0.23 -3.24 11.97
N ARG A 48 0.39 -3.04 10.80
CA ARG A 48 1.20 -1.86 10.44
C ARG A 48 0.56 -1.07 9.31
N ALA A 49 -0.76 -1.06 9.26
CA ALA A 49 -1.47 -0.26 8.28
C ALA A 49 -1.24 1.23 8.54
N GLY A 50 -0.83 1.96 7.51
CA GLY A 50 -0.82 3.42 7.48
C GLY A 50 -2.22 4.01 7.30
N ALA A 51 -3.22 3.15 7.12
CA ALA A 51 -4.63 3.53 7.06
C ALA A 51 -5.18 3.86 8.44
N ALA A 52 -6.25 4.63 8.49
CA ALA A 52 -6.96 4.91 9.73
C ALA A 52 -7.45 3.60 10.38
N LYS A 53 -7.30 3.46 11.69
CA LYS A 53 -7.76 2.27 12.45
C LYS A 53 -9.27 2.03 12.30
N THR A 54 -10.02 3.03 11.91
CA THR A 54 -11.45 2.99 11.61
C THR A 54 -11.78 2.52 10.18
N SER A 55 -10.76 2.24 9.35
CA SER A 55 -10.95 1.67 8.00
C SER A 55 -11.29 0.17 8.08
N THR A 56 -12.40 -0.15 8.71
CA THR A 56 -12.87 -1.51 9.04
C THR A 56 -13.83 -2.08 8.00
N GLY A 57 -14.15 -1.30 6.95
CA GLY A 57 -15.01 -1.75 5.85
C GLY A 57 -16.49 -1.88 6.22
N ASP A 58 -16.99 -1.04 7.11
CA ASP A 58 -18.39 -1.08 7.55
C ASP A 58 -19.35 -0.79 6.39
N GLY A 59 -19.05 0.23 5.56
CA GLY A 59 -19.85 0.51 4.37
C GLY A 59 -19.84 -0.62 3.36
N LEU A 60 -18.72 -1.33 3.21
CA LEU A 60 -18.64 -2.52 2.38
C LEU A 60 -19.58 -3.61 2.91
N THR A 61 -19.53 -3.86 4.22
CA THR A 61 -20.43 -4.84 4.88
C THR A 61 -21.90 -4.46 4.70
N MET A 62 -22.26 -3.20 4.94
CA MET A 62 -23.65 -2.71 4.77
C MET A 62 -24.14 -2.87 3.34
N GLY A 63 -23.32 -2.52 2.35
CA GLY A 63 -23.71 -2.69 0.95
C GLY A 63 -23.90 -4.14 0.54
N LEU A 64 -23.01 -5.04 0.99
CA LEU A 64 -23.13 -6.48 0.74
C LEU A 64 -24.43 -7.06 1.35
N GLN A 65 -24.83 -6.60 2.54
CA GLN A 65 -26.08 -7.04 3.19
C GLN A 65 -27.34 -6.70 2.38
N VAL A 66 -27.30 -5.66 1.56
CA VAL A 66 -28.42 -5.26 0.69
C VAL A 66 -28.25 -5.75 -0.76
N GLY A 67 -27.31 -6.68 -1.00
CA GLY A 67 -27.10 -7.34 -2.28
C GLY A 67 -26.23 -6.56 -3.27
N ALA A 68 -25.45 -5.58 -2.80
CA ALA A 68 -24.51 -4.87 -3.65
C ALA A 68 -23.44 -5.82 -4.21
N LYS A 69 -23.08 -5.63 -5.47
CA LYS A 69 -21.99 -6.37 -6.11
C LYS A 69 -20.64 -5.74 -5.77
N GLU A 70 -19.83 -6.49 -5.05
CA GLU A 70 -18.42 -6.14 -4.86
C GLU A 70 -17.63 -6.43 -6.14
N VAL A 71 -16.59 -5.65 -6.41
CA VAL A 71 -15.62 -5.98 -7.46
C VAL A 71 -14.86 -7.25 -7.10
N SER A 72 -14.61 -8.10 -8.10
CA SER A 72 -14.04 -9.45 -7.86
C SER A 72 -12.57 -9.47 -7.49
N ASP A 73 -11.84 -8.39 -7.76
CA ASP A 73 -10.39 -8.29 -7.63
C ASP A 73 -9.97 -7.06 -6.81
N SER A 74 -10.57 -6.89 -5.63
CA SER A 74 -10.13 -5.88 -4.68
C SER A 74 -8.64 -6.01 -4.38
N TRP A 75 -7.94 -4.87 -4.32
CA TRP A 75 -6.51 -4.79 -4.08
C TRP A 75 -6.20 -3.85 -2.92
N LEU A 76 -4.94 -3.79 -2.50
CA LEU A 76 -4.50 -2.91 -1.43
C LEU A 76 -3.63 -1.79 -1.98
N MET A 77 -3.77 -0.60 -1.41
CA MET A 77 -2.87 0.51 -1.66
C MET A 77 -1.69 0.40 -0.72
N GLY A 78 -0.51 0.12 -1.28
CA GLY A 78 0.74 0.23 -0.57
C GLY A 78 1.55 1.32 -1.24
N THR A 79 1.70 2.46 -0.61
CA THR A 79 2.44 3.61 -1.16
C THR A 79 3.80 3.78 -0.55
N GLN A 80 4.04 3.11 0.56
CA GLN A 80 5.25 3.23 1.35
C GLN A 80 5.67 1.86 1.86
N PHE A 81 6.92 1.76 2.26
CA PHE A 81 7.41 0.66 3.06
C PHE A 81 8.11 1.21 4.30
N ALA A 82 8.17 0.41 5.34
CA ALA A 82 8.82 0.77 6.60
C ALA A 82 9.65 -0.41 7.11
N PRO A 83 10.60 -0.17 8.00
CA PRO A 83 11.26 -1.24 8.73
C PRO A 83 10.25 -2.17 9.39
N ALA A 84 10.58 -3.46 9.37
CA ALA A 84 9.72 -4.47 9.95
C ALA A 84 9.54 -4.29 11.45
N TYR A 85 10.58 -3.87 12.15
CA TYR A 85 10.63 -3.56 13.58
C TYR A 85 12.04 -3.05 13.94
N PRO A 86 12.22 -2.08 14.89
CA PRO A 86 11.16 -1.24 15.48
C PRO A 86 10.53 -0.30 14.45
N GLU A 87 9.44 0.33 14.81
CA GLU A 87 8.84 1.34 13.93
C GLU A 87 9.84 2.49 13.73
N MET A 88 10.42 2.51 12.56
CA MET A 88 11.14 3.68 12.03
C MET A 88 10.26 4.28 10.94
N THR A 89 10.16 5.59 10.89
CA THR A 89 9.48 6.22 9.77
C THR A 89 10.27 6.03 8.47
N ALA A 90 9.61 5.94 7.34
CA ALA A 90 10.29 5.89 6.04
C ALA A 90 11.27 7.07 5.84
N ALA A 91 10.99 8.22 6.45
CA ALA A 91 11.88 9.37 6.51
C ALA A 91 13.26 9.05 7.10
N MET A 92 13.35 8.11 8.04
CA MET A 92 14.63 7.71 8.64
C MET A 92 15.51 6.89 7.69
N LEU A 93 14.93 6.34 6.62
CA LEU A 93 15.65 5.62 5.57
C LEU A 93 16.00 6.50 4.36
N GLY A 94 15.62 7.77 4.40
CA GLY A 94 15.71 8.72 3.29
C GLY A 94 14.45 8.69 2.43
N GLU A 95 13.73 9.81 2.42
CA GLU A 95 12.49 9.94 1.65
C GLU A 95 12.73 9.69 0.17
N ARG A 96 11.82 8.89 -0.44
CA ARG A 96 11.60 8.73 -1.90
C ARG A 96 12.83 8.51 -2.76
N GLY A 97 13.99 8.76 -2.25
CA GLY A 97 15.23 8.59 -2.95
C GLY A 97 15.84 7.27 -2.54
N PHE A 98 15.66 6.25 -3.31
CA PHE A 98 16.53 5.08 -3.25
C PHE A 98 17.98 5.44 -3.69
N ALA A 99 18.28 6.74 -3.83
CA ALA A 99 19.64 7.20 -4.04
C ALA A 99 20.53 6.67 -2.92
N GLY A 100 21.54 5.87 -3.26
CA GLY A 100 22.40 5.21 -2.28
C GLY A 100 21.70 4.07 -1.49
N ALA A 101 20.69 3.44 -2.06
CA ALA A 101 20.07 2.22 -1.53
C ALA A 101 19.53 1.32 -2.64
N THR A 102 19.38 0.01 -2.34
CA THR A 102 18.74 -0.96 -3.24
C THR A 102 17.92 -1.97 -2.43
N LEU A 103 16.91 -2.56 -3.05
CA LEU A 103 16.10 -3.60 -2.44
C LEU A 103 16.53 -4.98 -2.94
N VAL A 104 16.67 -5.90 -2.00
CA VAL A 104 16.93 -7.31 -2.28
C VAL A 104 15.95 -8.19 -1.53
N ASN A 105 15.67 -9.36 -2.09
CA ASN A 105 14.83 -10.38 -1.46
C ASN A 105 15.63 -11.23 -0.45
N GLU A 106 14.99 -12.24 0.13
CA GLU A 106 15.58 -13.20 1.08
C GLU A 106 16.81 -13.94 0.53
N LYS A 107 16.98 -13.99 -0.79
CA LYS A 107 18.15 -14.62 -1.45
C LYS A 107 19.32 -13.65 -1.65
N GLY A 108 19.13 -12.37 -1.37
CA GLY A 108 20.13 -11.32 -1.61
C GLY A 108 20.17 -10.82 -3.06
N LEU A 109 19.10 -11.03 -3.83
CA LEU A 109 18.98 -10.61 -5.23
C LEU A 109 18.03 -9.44 -5.36
N ARG A 110 18.38 -8.44 -6.19
CA ARG A 110 17.41 -7.42 -6.63
C ARG A 110 16.27 -8.10 -7.37
N PHE A 111 15.07 -7.58 -7.22
CA PHE A 111 13.86 -8.15 -7.80
C PHE A 111 12.95 -7.11 -8.45
N VAL A 112 13.29 -5.82 -8.35
CA VAL A 112 12.41 -4.74 -8.78
C VAL A 112 13.20 -3.50 -9.19
N LYS A 113 12.57 -2.68 -10.03
CA LYS A 113 12.93 -1.29 -10.23
C LYS A 113 12.45 -0.49 -9.02
N GLU A 114 13.36 0.03 -8.20
CA GLU A 114 13.04 0.60 -6.90
C GLU A 114 12.22 1.91 -6.95
N ASP A 115 12.25 2.62 -8.06
CA ASP A 115 11.49 3.87 -8.29
C ASP A 115 10.10 3.64 -8.92
N LEU A 116 9.58 2.40 -8.90
CA LEU A 116 8.21 2.12 -9.31
C LEU A 116 7.19 2.69 -8.31
N PRO A 117 6.11 3.32 -8.80
CA PRO A 117 5.05 3.83 -7.93
C PRO A 117 4.36 2.77 -7.06
N ASN A 118 4.29 1.53 -7.54
CA ASN A 118 3.63 0.40 -6.87
C ASN A 118 4.62 -0.65 -6.32
N ILE A 119 5.81 -0.23 -5.94
CA ILE A 119 6.88 -1.12 -5.47
C ILE A 119 6.44 -2.08 -4.36
N THR A 120 5.50 -1.67 -3.53
CA THR A 120 4.96 -2.47 -2.43
C THR A 120 4.21 -3.72 -2.90
N SER A 121 3.62 -3.70 -4.09
CA SER A 121 3.02 -4.88 -4.69
C SER A 121 4.07 -5.94 -5.04
N GLU A 122 5.22 -5.51 -5.55
CA GLU A 122 6.36 -6.40 -5.84
C GLU A 122 6.99 -6.92 -4.55
N MET A 123 7.12 -6.07 -3.53
CA MET A 123 7.61 -6.46 -2.21
C MET A 123 6.73 -7.53 -1.56
N SER A 124 5.41 -7.44 -1.70
CA SER A 124 4.46 -8.41 -1.11
C SER A 124 4.56 -9.82 -1.73
N GLN A 125 5.27 -9.96 -2.84
CA GLN A 125 5.53 -11.24 -3.49
C GLN A 125 6.81 -11.93 -3.00
N GLN A 126 7.65 -11.22 -2.24
CA GLN A 126 8.85 -11.77 -1.63
C GLN A 126 8.56 -12.29 -0.21
N LEU A 127 9.37 -13.23 0.28
CA LEU A 127 9.28 -13.68 1.68
C LEU A 127 9.80 -12.62 2.63
N ASP A 128 10.99 -12.10 2.33
CA ASP A 128 11.63 -11.02 3.06
C ASP A 128 12.20 -10.01 2.07
N VAL A 129 12.17 -8.75 2.45
CA VAL A 129 12.79 -7.67 1.68
C VAL A 129 13.75 -6.92 2.59
N TRP A 130 14.94 -6.69 2.08
CA TRP A 130 15.97 -5.90 2.72
C TRP A 130 16.33 -4.69 1.88
N LEU A 131 16.37 -3.53 2.51
CA LEU A 131 16.95 -2.32 1.93
C LEU A 131 18.43 -2.28 2.30
N ILE A 132 19.30 -2.31 1.29
CA ILE A 132 20.76 -2.20 1.48
C ILE A 132 21.20 -0.78 1.17
N THR A 133 22.03 -0.21 2.04
CA THR A 133 22.68 1.09 1.86
C THR A 133 24.13 1.02 2.39
N ASP A 134 24.89 2.10 2.18
CA ASP A 134 26.25 2.22 2.68
C ASP A 134 26.42 3.44 3.62
N SER A 135 27.66 3.71 4.03
CA SER A 135 27.99 4.77 4.99
C SER A 135 28.29 6.12 4.35
N LYS A 136 28.01 6.34 3.06
CA LYS A 136 28.26 7.63 2.38
C LYS A 136 27.48 8.78 2.99
N ASP A 137 26.27 8.50 3.51
CA ASP A 137 25.48 9.45 4.27
C ASP A 137 25.75 9.24 5.77
N PRO A 138 26.52 10.15 6.44
CA PRO A 138 26.90 9.97 7.84
C PRO A 138 25.70 9.99 8.80
N GLU A 139 24.68 10.82 8.53
CA GLU A 139 23.51 10.91 9.40
C GLU A 139 22.64 9.68 9.31
N LYS A 140 22.44 9.14 8.10
CA LYS A 140 21.79 7.86 7.88
C LYS A 140 22.54 6.73 8.58
N ALA A 141 23.86 6.65 8.38
CA ALA A 141 24.69 5.64 9.01
C ALA A 141 24.66 5.73 10.55
N LYS A 142 24.69 6.95 11.11
CA LYS A 142 24.54 7.18 12.55
C LYS A 142 23.18 6.69 13.07
N THR A 143 22.12 7.04 12.35
CA THR A 143 20.76 6.58 12.68
C THR A 143 20.68 5.05 12.68
N LEU A 144 21.16 4.40 11.62
CA LEU A 144 21.10 2.93 11.51
C LEU A 144 21.92 2.23 12.60
N ARG A 145 23.07 2.79 13.03
CA ARG A 145 23.83 2.25 14.16
C ARG A 145 23.05 2.18 15.47
N ASN A 146 22.14 3.12 15.72
CA ASN A 146 21.30 3.11 16.91
C ASN A 146 20.30 1.94 16.94
N TYR A 147 20.07 1.29 15.80
CA TYR A 147 19.14 0.17 15.65
C TYR A 147 19.82 -1.18 15.47
N LEU A 148 21.14 -1.28 15.58
CA LEU A 148 21.90 -2.53 15.39
C LEU A 148 21.64 -3.60 16.48
N GLY A 149 20.86 -3.33 17.49
CA GLY A 149 20.42 -4.33 18.48
C GLY A 149 19.19 -5.13 18.08
N PHE A 150 18.59 -4.79 16.92
CA PHE A 150 17.38 -5.44 16.42
C PHE A 150 17.71 -6.32 15.21
N ASP A 151 17.13 -7.49 15.13
CA ASP A 151 17.33 -8.45 14.02
C ASP A 151 16.94 -7.91 12.63
N THR A 152 16.26 -6.76 12.60
CA THR A 152 15.82 -6.10 11.38
C THR A 152 16.82 -5.08 10.84
N VAL A 153 17.89 -4.80 11.58
CA VAL A 153 18.97 -3.90 11.13
C VAL A 153 20.30 -4.58 11.37
N VAL A 154 21.01 -4.86 10.31
CA VAL A 154 22.33 -5.49 10.35
C VAL A 154 23.35 -4.69 9.56
N HIS A 155 24.65 -4.89 9.82
CA HIS A 155 25.73 -4.25 9.10
C HIS A 155 26.84 -5.24 8.76
N GLY A 156 27.69 -4.90 7.82
CA GLY A 156 28.90 -5.68 7.48
C GLY A 156 29.95 -4.77 6.86
N ASN A 157 31.23 -5.10 7.07
CA ASN A 157 32.34 -4.36 6.47
C ASN A 157 32.56 -4.77 5.00
N THR A 158 32.06 -5.93 4.61
CA THR A 158 31.99 -6.37 3.22
C THR A 158 30.59 -6.80 2.83
N PRO A 159 30.26 -6.81 1.52
CA PRO A 159 28.98 -7.31 1.04
C PRO A 159 28.69 -8.76 1.47
N GLU A 160 29.70 -9.60 1.49
CA GLU A 160 29.57 -11.00 1.92
C GLU A 160 29.26 -11.12 3.42
N GLU A 161 29.91 -10.29 4.25
CA GLU A 161 29.60 -10.25 5.68
C GLU A 161 28.17 -9.77 5.90
N LEU A 162 27.74 -8.73 5.18
CA LEU A 162 26.36 -8.24 5.22
C LEU A 162 25.38 -9.34 4.86
N GLY A 163 25.62 -10.07 3.75
CA GLY A 163 24.78 -11.16 3.29
C GLY A 163 24.61 -12.26 4.34
N ARG A 164 25.69 -12.66 5.00
CA ARG A 164 25.63 -13.64 6.11
C ARG A 164 24.77 -13.15 7.27
N ARG A 165 24.92 -11.89 7.65
CA ARG A 165 24.13 -11.28 8.76
C ARG A 165 22.65 -11.08 8.42
N MET A 166 22.32 -10.89 7.14
CA MET A 166 20.94 -10.88 6.64
C MET A 166 20.29 -12.27 6.63
N GLY A 167 21.07 -13.35 6.77
CA GLY A 167 20.59 -14.71 6.50
C GLY A 167 20.41 -15.01 5.00
N ALA A 168 20.94 -14.14 4.13
CA ALA A 168 20.92 -14.31 2.68
C ALA A 168 22.19 -15.05 2.18
N ARG A 169 22.19 -15.40 0.89
CA ARG A 169 23.40 -15.96 0.27
C ARG A 169 24.46 -14.86 0.09
N ALA A 170 25.58 -15.00 0.77
CA ALA A 170 26.66 -14.01 0.76
C ALA A 170 27.12 -13.63 -0.65
N ASP A 171 27.32 -14.65 -1.52
CA ASP A 171 27.74 -14.43 -2.90
C ASP A 171 26.72 -13.64 -3.72
N ASN A 172 25.41 -13.85 -3.49
CA ASN A 172 24.37 -13.10 -4.19
C ASN A 172 24.41 -11.62 -3.79
N VAL A 173 24.55 -11.33 -2.49
CA VAL A 173 24.64 -9.94 -2.00
C VAL A 173 25.87 -9.24 -2.58
N LYS A 174 27.01 -9.92 -2.62
CA LYS A 174 28.23 -9.42 -3.26
C LYS A 174 27.98 -9.09 -4.73
N GLN A 175 27.53 -10.06 -5.52
CA GLN A 175 27.25 -9.88 -6.95
C GLN A 175 26.24 -8.77 -7.21
N THR A 176 25.20 -8.68 -6.36
CA THR A 176 24.21 -7.61 -6.44
C THR A 176 24.82 -6.23 -6.27
N ILE A 177 25.66 -6.04 -5.26
CA ILE A 177 26.34 -4.74 -5.01
C ILE A 177 27.38 -4.45 -6.09
N GLU A 178 28.17 -5.43 -6.52
CA GLU A 178 29.14 -5.27 -7.60
C GLU A 178 28.46 -4.86 -8.92
N LYS A 179 27.37 -5.55 -9.28
CA LYS A 179 26.58 -5.23 -10.49
C LYS A 179 25.96 -3.83 -10.40
N LEU A 180 25.38 -3.49 -9.25
CA LEU A 180 24.81 -2.16 -9.00
C LEU A 180 25.89 -1.08 -9.16
N ASN A 181 27.08 -1.29 -8.61
CA ASN A 181 28.18 -0.34 -8.70
C ASN A 181 28.71 -0.18 -10.13
N ALA A 182 28.81 -1.28 -10.89
CA ALA A 182 29.20 -1.23 -12.29
C ALA A 182 28.17 -0.47 -13.14
N ASP A 183 26.89 -0.73 -12.93
CA ASP A 183 25.80 -0.06 -13.61
C ASP A 183 25.73 1.44 -13.25
N ALA A 184 25.94 1.79 -11.98
CA ALA A 184 26.01 3.18 -11.54
C ALA A 184 27.18 3.94 -12.17
N ALA A 185 28.35 3.30 -12.27
CA ALA A 185 29.52 3.87 -12.98
C ALA A 185 29.27 4.06 -14.49
N ALA A 186 28.46 3.20 -15.09
CA ALA A 186 28.05 3.31 -16.49
C ALA A 186 26.87 4.29 -16.71
N GLY A 187 26.30 4.84 -15.63
CA GLY A 187 25.14 5.74 -15.68
C GLY A 187 23.83 5.07 -16.15
N LYS A 188 23.74 3.73 -16.05
CA LYS A 188 22.57 2.99 -16.53
C LYS A 188 22.35 1.71 -15.74
N ASP A 189 21.18 1.58 -15.12
CA ASP A 189 20.73 0.31 -14.53
C ASP A 189 20.33 -0.66 -15.63
N THR A 190 21.20 -1.62 -15.95
CA THR A 190 20.96 -2.59 -17.01
C THR A 190 20.02 -3.73 -16.60
N ALA A 191 19.80 -3.92 -15.28
CA ALA A 191 18.97 -5.00 -14.76
C ALA A 191 17.49 -4.63 -14.72
N PHE A 192 17.16 -3.43 -14.26
CA PHE A 192 15.77 -3.02 -14.00
C PHE A 192 15.40 -1.66 -14.61
N GLY A 193 16.37 -0.90 -15.13
CA GLY A 193 16.12 0.39 -15.78
C GLY A 193 15.70 1.49 -14.81
N ARG A 194 16.27 1.50 -13.58
CA ARG A 194 16.07 2.55 -12.60
C ARG A 194 16.57 3.89 -13.15
N ASP A 195 15.87 4.98 -12.82
CA ASP A 195 16.26 6.32 -13.26
C ASP A 195 17.66 6.68 -12.74
N PRO A 196 18.57 7.15 -13.61
CA PRO A 196 19.93 7.52 -13.21
C PRO A 196 19.99 8.54 -12.07
N ILE A 197 19.03 9.44 -11.95
CA ILE A 197 18.97 10.43 -10.86
C ILE A 197 18.82 9.78 -9.48
N ASN A 198 18.23 8.58 -9.44
CA ASN A 198 17.97 7.81 -8.22
C ASN A 198 18.94 6.64 -8.05
N PHE A 199 20.01 6.58 -8.87
CA PHE A 199 20.86 5.41 -8.96
C PHE A 199 22.32 5.76 -8.65
N THR A 200 22.76 5.39 -7.45
CA THR A 200 24.13 5.63 -7.00
C THR A 200 24.79 4.34 -6.52
N SER A 201 26.13 4.31 -6.63
CA SER A 201 26.93 3.17 -6.18
C SER A 201 26.91 3.01 -4.65
N LEU A 202 27.10 1.80 -4.16
CA LEU A 202 27.32 1.45 -2.74
C LEU A 202 28.78 1.02 -2.59
N THR A 203 29.65 1.91 -2.09
CA THR A 203 31.13 1.69 -2.09
C THR A 203 31.79 1.95 -0.74
N GLN A 204 31.05 2.53 0.23
CA GLN A 204 31.65 2.93 1.51
C GLN A 204 31.18 2.04 2.66
N ALA A 205 32.08 1.22 3.19
CA ALA A 205 31.81 0.42 4.40
C ALA A 205 31.69 1.30 5.66
N PRO A 206 30.97 0.82 6.71
CA PRO A 206 30.17 -0.39 6.69
C PRO A 206 28.91 -0.26 5.82
N TYR A 207 28.50 -1.39 5.24
CA TYR A 207 27.21 -1.53 4.59
C TYR A 207 26.16 -1.85 5.65
N PHE A 208 24.95 -1.38 5.43
CA PHE A 208 23.79 -1.66 6.29
C PHE A 208 22.69 -2.34 5.48
N ALA A 209 21.95 -3.23 6.13
CA ALA A 209 20.71 -3.75 5.61
C ALA A 209 19.61 -3.59 6.64
N VAL A 210 18.45 -3.10 6.18
CA VAL A 210 17.25 -2.92 6.97
C VAL A 210 16.15 -3.81 6.41
N LYS A 211 15.59 -4.68 7.23
CA LYS A 211 14.43 -5.49 6.85
C LYS A 211 13.21 -4.59 6.77
N VAL A 212 12.58 -4.53 5.59
CA VAL A 212 11.47 -3.63 5.29
C VAL A 212 10.22 -4.39 4.86
N ARG A 213 9.07 -3.79 5.09
CA ARG A 213 7.76 -4.35 4.73
C ARG A 213 6.86 -3.29 4.12
N PRO A 214 5.94 -3.67 3.22
CA PRO A 214 4.89 -2.77 2.75
C PRO A 214 4.07 -2.19 3.90
N VAL A 215 3.63 -0.95 3.73
CA VAL A 215 2.65 -0.28 4.59
C VAL A 215 1.35 -0.15 3.81
N ILE A 216 0.26 -0.70 4.35
CA ILE A 216 -1.06 -0.60 3.74
C ILE A 216 -1.65 0.78 4.04
N SER A 217 -1.89 1.59 3.02
CA SER A 217 -2.43 2.95 3.15
C SER A 217 -3.95 3.01 2.94
N GLY A 218 -4.53 2.01 2.28
CA GLY A 218 -5.94 1.96 1.93
C GLY A 218 -6.28 0.75 1.06
N THR A 219 -7.44 0.78 0.43
CA THR A 219 -7.92 -0.30 -0.44
C THR A 219 -8.29 0.22 -1.83
N ILE A 220 -8.11 -0.65 -2.83
CA ILE A 220 -8.62 -0.47 -4.19
C ILE A 220 -9.72 -1.52 -4.38
N GLY A 221 -10.97 -1.06 -4.50
CA GLY A 221 -12.07 -2.01 -4.54
C GLY A 221 -13.43 -1.34 -4.45
N GLY A 222 -14.25 -1.88 -3.54
CA GLY A 222 -15.59 -1.43 -3.30
C GLY A 222 -16.62 -2.06 -4.21
N PHE A 223 -17.65 -1.33 -4.59
CA PHE A 223 -18.77 -1.82 -5.36
C PHE A 223 -18.63 -1.57 -6.85
N VAL A 224 -19.28 -2.40 -7.63
CA VAL A 224 -19.56 -2.09 -9.03
C VAL A 224 -20.62 -1.00 -9.05
N VAL A 225 -20.34 0.09 -9.74
CA VAL A 225 -21.20 1.28 -9.80
C VAL A 225 -21.48 1.71 -11.23
N THR A 226 -22.57 2.46 -11.43
CA THR A 226 -22.84 3.18 -12.69
C THR A 226 -21.87 4.38 -12.83
N PRO A 227 -21.80 5.04 -14.01
CA PRO A 227 -21.06 6.29 -14.15
C PRO A 227 -21.47 7.39 -13.16
N ASP A 228 -22.71 7.35 -12.67
CA ASP A 228 -23.26 8.26 -11.65
C ASP A 228 -23.09 7.73 -10.22
N PHE A 229 -22.25 6.72 -10.04
CA PHE A 229 -21.93 6.09 -8.74
C PHE A 229 -23.10 5.42 -8.02
N GLN A 230 -24.18 5.11 -8.72
CA GLN A 230 -25.23 4.25 -8.16
C GLN A 230 -24.73 2.81 -8.08
N VAL A 231 -24.91 2.19 -6.92
CA VAL A 231 -24.42 0.82 -6.66
C VAL A 231 -25.25 -0.21 -7.43
N LEU A 232 -24.58 -1.19 -8.04
CA LEU A 232 -25.22 -2.28 -8.76
C LEU A 232 -25.35 -3.53 -7.89
N ASP A 233 -26.40 -4.31 -8.10
CA ASP A 233 -26.57 -5.64 -7.53
C ASP A 233 -25.83 -6.73 -8.32
N ASN A 234 -25.91 -7.97 -7.89
CA ASN A 234 -25.26 -9.11 -8.55
C ASN A 234 -25.80 -9.39 -9.97
N ALA A 235 -26.98 -8.89 -10.30
CA ALA A 235 -27.55 -8.94 -11.65
C ALA A 235 -27.20 -7.71 -12.50
N LEU A 236 -26.27 -6.86 -12.02
CA LEU A 236 -25.88 -5.59 -12.63
C LEU A 236 -27.02 -4.58 -12.78
N LYS A 237 -28.02 -4.65 -11.93
CA LYS A 237 -29.11 -3.67 -11.89
C LYS A 237 -28.85 -2.65 -10.78
N PRO A 238 -29.16 -1.36 -11.01
CA PRO A 238 -29.02 -0.35 -9.97
C PRO A 238 -29.87 -0.62 -8.75
N ILE A 239 -29.25 -0.61 -7.56
CA ILE A 239 -29.97 -0.70 -6.29
C ILE A 239 -30.61 0.67 -6.02
N GLN A 240 -31.93 0.72 -6.04
CA GLN A 240 -32.66 1.97 -5.79
C GLN A 240 -32.35 2.53 -4.40
N GLY A 241 -31.97 3.82 -4.36
CA GLY A 241 -31.68 4.53 -3.13
C GLY A 241 -30.26 4.32 -2.60
N LEU A 242 -29.34 3.71 -3.36
CA LEU A 242 -27.97 3.43 -2.88
C LEU A 242 -26.89 3.92 -3.86
N TRP A 243 -25.97 4.72 -3.34
CA TRP A 243 -24.77 5.20 -4.02
C TRP A 243 -23.53 4.90 -3.20
N ALA A 244 -22.35 4.93 -3.84
CA ALA A 244 -21.06 4.79 -3.16
C ALA A 244 -20.04 5.78 -3.71
N ALA A 245 -19.08 6.20 -2.85
CA ALA A 245 -18.02 7.11 -3.22
C ALA A 245 -16.69 6.76 -2.52
N GLY A 246 -15.60 7.37 -2.97
CA GLY A 246 -14.26 7.16 -2.42
C GLY A 246 -13.79 5.72 -2.57
N GLU A 247 -13.17 5.16 -1.54
CA GLU A 247 -12.64 3.78 -1.57
C GLU A 247 -13.71 2.70 -1.81
N LEU A 248 -14.96 2.99 -1.55
CA LEU A 248 -16.08 2.08 -1.85
C LEU A 248 -16.47 2.04 -3.34
N ALA A 249 -15.83 2.87 -4.19
CA ALA A 249 -16.10 2.92 -5.63
C ALA A 249 -14.84 3.25 -6.46
N ASN A 250 -13.65 3.11 -5.90
CA ASN A 250 -12.41 3.57 -6.54
C ASN A 250 -11.83 2.60 -7.56
N ARG A 251 -12.32 1.35 -7.63
CA ARG A 251 -11.82 0.35 -8.59
C ARG A 251 -11.96 0.78 -10.05
N ALA A 252 -12.93 1.64 -10.35
CA ALA A 252 -13.13 2.22 -11.67
C ALA A 252 -11.96 3.13 -12.13
N PHE A 253 -11.18 3.66 -11.18
CA PHE A 253 -10.08 4.59 -11.46
C PHE A 253 -8.72 3.94 -11.35
N TYR A 254 -8.58 2.92 -10.48
CA TYR A 254 -7.34 2.19 -10.27
C TYR A 254 -7.46 0.76 -10.78
N ASN A 255 -6.43 0.28 -11.47
CA ASN A 255 -6.33 -1.14 -11.70
C ASN A 255 -5.79 -1.83 -10.44
N ARG A 256 -4.53 -2.19 -10.39
CA ARG A 256 -3.84 -2.70 -9.19
C ARG A 256 -2.74 -1.75 -8.73
N VAL A 257 -2.65 -0.61 -9.37
CA VAL A 257 -1.64 0.42 -9.12
C VAL A 257 -2.32 1.66 -8.59
N TYR A 258 -1.92 2.08 -7.42
CA TYR A 258 -2.29 3.36 -6.86
C TYR A 258 -1.35 4.45 -7.37
N GLU A 259 -1.91 5.52 -7.91
CA GLU A 259 -1.13 6.70 -8.26
C GLU A 259 -1.11 7.67 -7.06
N PRO A 260 0.07 7.91 -6.46
CA PRO A 260 0.17 8.78 -5.28
C PRO A 260 -0.40 10.17 -5.51
N GLY A 261 -1.16 10.65 -4.52
CA GLY A 261 -1.80 11.98 -4.57
C GLY A 261 -3.21 12.01 -5.16
N THR A 262 -3.67 10.95 -5.79
CA THR A 262 -4.99 10.94 -6.46
C THR A 262 -6.17 10.54 -5.58
N SER A 263 -5.94 9.98 -4.39
CA SER A 263 -7.03 9.52 -3.49
C SER A 263 -8.03 10.61 -3.15
N LEU A 264 -7.55 11.81 -2.78
CA LEU A 264 -8.43 12.93 -2.45
C LEU A 264 -9.20 13.42 -3.67
N LEU A 265 -8.53 13.48 -4.84
CA LEU A 265 -9.19 13.84 -6.09
C LEU A 265 -10.38 12.91 -6.38
N ILE A 266 -10.15 11.60 -6.27
CA ILE A 266 -11.17 10.57 -6.51
C ILE A 266 -12.27 10.65 -5.45
N ALA A 267 -11.93 10.84 -4.17
CA ALA A 267 -12.91 10.97 -3.11
C ALA A 267 -13.84 12.18 -3.35
N TYR A 268 -13.29 13.33 -3.70
CA TYR A 268 -14.08 14.54 -4.00
C TYR A 268 -14.89 14.41 -5.29
N ALA A 269 -14.29 13.92 -6.36
CA ALA A 269 -14.96 13.77 -7.66
C ALA A 269 -16.12 12.77 -7.58
N SER A 270 -15.87 11.57 -7.02
CA SER A 270 -16.91 10.55 -6.85
C SER A 270 -17.96 10.97 -5.83
N GLY A 271 -17.57 11.63 -4.73
CA GLY A 271 -18.50 12.15 -3.73
C GLY A 271 -19.44 13.21 -4.31
N ARG A 272 -18.92 14.12 -5.13
CA ARG A 272 -19.74 15.12 -5.84
C ARG A 272 -20.69 14.44 -6.82
N ALA A 273 -20.23 13.52 -7.62
CA ALA A 273 -21.06 12.83 -8.61
C ALA A 273 -22.16 11.99 -7.94
N ALA A 274 -21.78 11.14 -6.97
CA ALA A 274 -22.72 10.33 -6.19
C ALA A 274 -23.74 11.19 -5.45
N GLY A 275 -23.30 12.24 -4.76
CA GLY A 275 -24.17 13.15 -4.02
C GLY A 275 -25.15 13.88 -4.93
N THR A 276 -24.71 14.37 -6.09
CA THR A 276 -25.57 15.01 -7.08
C THR A 276 -26.62 14.06 -7.63
N SER A 277 -26.22 12.84 -8.00
CA SER A 277 -27.14 11.81 -8.51
C SER A 277 -28.14 11.37 -7.45
N ALA A 278 -27.67 11.12 -6.22
CA ALA A 278 -28.51 10.76 -5.08
C ALA A 278 -29.56 11.84 -4.75
N ALA A 279 -29.16 13.12 -4.77
CA ALA A 279 -30.05 14.23 -4.53
C ALA A 279 -31.13 14.37 -5.62
N LYS A 280 -30.74 14.25 -6.90
CA LYS A 280 -31.72 14.25 -8.02
C LYS A 280 -32.74 13.13 -7.86
N ALA A 281 -32.28 11.91 -7.55
CA ALA A 281 -33.18 10.76 -7.33
C ALA A 281 -34.09 10.91 -6.12
N ALA A 282 -33.65 11.61 -5.07
CA ALA A 282 -34.45 11.89 -3.89
C ALA A 282 -35.54 12.94 -4.14
N LEU A 283 -35.29 13.86 -5.08
CA LEU A 283 -36.20 14.98 -5.44
C LEU A 283 -37.20 14.59 -6.54
N SER A 284 -36.85 13.59 -7.38
CA SER A 284 -37.81 13.06 -8.36
C SER A 284 -38.92 12.30 -7.62
N LYS A 285 -40.15 12.65 -7.97
CA LYS A 285 -41.36 12.05 -7.36
C LYS A 285 -41.60 10.61 -7.81
#